data_277f13e698f0822a7bdf9f1f8fa0bd15
#
_entry.id   277f13e698f0822a7bdf9f1f8fa0bd15
#
_cell.length_a   1.000
_cell.length_b   1.000
_cell.length_c   1.000
_cell.angle_alpha   90.00
_cell.angle_beta   90.00
_cell.angle_gamma   90.00
#
_symmetry.space_group_name_H-M   'P 1'
#
loop_
_entity.id
_entity.type
_entity.pdbx_description
1 polymer ?
#
loop_
_entity_poly.entity_id
_entity_poly.type
_entity_poly.pdbx_seq_one_letter_code
_entity_poly.pdbx_strand_id
1 'polypeptide(L)'
;QPDHFVHDRQPPTEAWPTLRYDLPELQIADQANLVQALFDQAERAGHIDRPLLRGPHRTYTYRDARNEAARIAEVLTQDHGLVPGNRVLLRGGNTVEMALAWLGTVYAGLIAVATMPLLRAGELGSIIDRAQPTLALCDGRLLAELQTAQAQHPVLATIVPFHHADNTAPDPADLLQRAHAKSGTQPACPTSADDIALMAFTSGTTGVPKAPVHTHRDVLAACEAWPRHVLRATP
;
A
#
# COMPACT_ATOMS: atom_id res chain seq x y z
N GLN A 1 -2.40 1.72 -15.99
CA GLN A 1 -2.42 0.44 -15.23
C GLN A 1 -3.01 -0.66 -16.12
N PRO A 2 -2.41 -1.85 -16.20
CA PRO A 2 -2.98 -2.98 -16.96
C PRO A 2 -4.31 -3.50 -16.42
N ASP A 3 -4.52 -3.45 -15.10
CA ASP A 3 -5.82 -3.77 -14.49
C ASP A 3 -6.64 -2.49 -14.31
N HIS A 4 -7.73 -2.37 -15.06
CA HIS A 4 -8.62 -1.22 -15.08
C HIS A 4 -9.83 -1.36 -14.14
N PHE A 5 -9.91 -2.41 -13.33
CA PHE A 5 -11.08 -2.72 -12.50
C PHE A 5 -11.58 -1.52 -11.67
N VAL A 6 -10.67 -0.79 -11.01
CA VAL A 6 -11.06 0.34 -10.15
C VAL A 6 -11.40 1.56 -11.01
N HIS A 7 -10.65 1.80 -12.08
CA HIS A 7 -10.91 2.90 -13.02
C HIS A 7 -12.30 2.80 -13.62
N ASP A 8 -12.72 1.61 -14.07
CA ASP A 8 -14.01 1.37 -14.74
C ASP A 8 -15.23 1.50 -13.80
N ARG A 9 -14.98 1.60 -12.49
CA ARG A 9 -16.01 1.72 -11.44
C ARG A 9 -16.06 3.08 -10.77
N GLN A 10 -15.33 4.03 -11.30
CA GLN A 10 -15.40 5.41 -10.83
C GLN A 10 -16.66 6.10 -11.33
N PRO A 11 -17.13 7.17 -10.65
CA PRO A 11 -18.17 8.03 -11.19
C PRO A 11 -17.76 8.57 -12.56
N PRO A 12 -18.73 8.91 -13.43
CA PRO A 12 -18.43 9.53 -14.71
C PRO A 12 -17.67 10.84 -14.49
N THR A 13 -16.79 11.19 -15.43
CA THR A 13 -15.88 12.35 -15.32
C THR A 13 -16.59 13.67 -15.10
N GLU A 14 -17.82 13.81 -15.57
CA GLU A 14 -18.68 15.00 -15.39
C GLU A 14 -19.09 15.21 -13.93
N ALA A 15 -19.03 14.14 -13.12
CA ALA A 15 -19.31 14.18 -11.67
C ALA A 15 -18.06 14.48 -10.83
N TRP A 16 -16.90 14.58 -11.45
CA TRP A 16 -15.65 14.83 -10.73
C TRP A 16 -15.50 16.32 -10.41
N PRO A 17 -14.89 16.65 -9.25
CA PRO A 17 -14.55 18.02 -8.96
C PRO A 17 -13.43 18.52 -9.88
N THR A 18 -13.42 19.81 -10.18
CA THR A 18 -12.27 20.44 -10.82
C THR A 18 -11.15 20.57 -9.79
N LEU A 19 -10.11 19.78 -9.97
CA LEU A 19 -8.92 19.83 -9.10
C LEU A 19 -8.01 20.98 -9.57
N ARG A 20 -7.49 21.75 -8.60
CA ARG A 20 -6.54 22.83 -8.84
C ARG A 20 -5.26 22.60 -8.08
N TYR A 21 -4.14 22.62 -8.82
CA TYR A 21 -2.79 22.44 -8.28
C TYR A 21 -1.98 23.73 -8.59
N ASP A 22 -2.50 24.89 -8.17
CA ASP A 22 -1.95 26.20 -8.54
C ASP A 22 -0.63 26.52 -7.80
N LEU A 23 -0.35 25.84 -6.69
CA LEU A 23 0.90 26.04 -5.95
C LEU A 23 2.07 25.36 -6.66
N PRO A 24 3.27 25.98 -6.72
CA PRO A 24 4.43 25.41 -7.38
C PRO A 24 4.82 24.02 -6.87
N GLU A 25 4.71 23.78 -5.56
CA GLU A 25 5.00 22.51 -4.90
C GLU A 25 3.99 21.40 -5.22
N LEU A 26 2.81 21.75 -5.75
CA LEU A 26 1.79 20.80 -6.19
C LEU A 26 1.91 20.46 -7.69
N GLN A 27 2.91 21.00 -8.38
CA GLN A 27 3.22 20.65 -9.76
C GLN A 27 3.92 19.30 -9.83
N ILE A 28 3.13 18.23 -9.67
CA ILE A 28 3.62 16.85 -9.67
C ILE A 28 3.74 16.38 -11.13
N ALA A 29 4.86 15.74 -11.45
CA ALA A 29 5.09 15.20 -12.79
C ALA A 29 4.00 14.18 -13.18
N ASP A 30 3.69 14.07 -14.47
CA ASP A 30 2.66 13.15 -14.98
C ASP A 30 3.02 11.68 -14.77
N GLN A 31 4.31 11.38 -14.68
CA GLN A 31 4.79 10.08 -14.24
C GLN A 31 5.35 10.20 -12.83
N ALA A 32 4.70 9.55 -11.87
CA ALA A 32 5.13 9.53 -10.49
C ALA A 32 4.63 8.26 -9.78
N ASN A 33 5.55 7.52 -9.18
CA ASN A 33 5.23 6.54 -8.15
C ASN A 33 5.49 7.21 -6.80
N LEU A 34 4.47 7.30 -5.95
CA LEU A 34 4.57 8.05 -4.70
C LEU A 34 5.64 7.50 -3.75
N VAL A 35 5.89 6.19 -3.78
CA VAL A 35 6.92 5.56 -2.93
C VAL A 35 8.32 5.84 -3.49
N GLN A 36 8.49 5.79 -4.80
CA GLN A 36 9.74 6.21 -5.43
C GLN A 36 10.02 7.69 -5.15
N ALA A 37 9.01 8.56 -5.26
CA ALA A 37 9.15 9.99 -5.00
C ALA A 37 9.62 10.27 -3.56
N LEU A 38 9.11 9.51 -2.56
CA LEU A 38 9.56 9.58 -1.17
C LEU A 38 11.07 9.31 -1.06
N PHE A 39 11.54 8.24 -1.68
CA PHE A 39 12.95 7.84 -1.60
C PHE A 39 13.86 8.78 -2.39
N ASP A 40 13.44 9.23 -3.56
CA ASP A 40 14.18 10.21 -4.36
C ASP A 40 14.32 11.56 -3.65
N GLN A 41 13.27 12.00 -2.95
CA GLN A 41 13.31 13.20 -2.15
C GLN A 41 14.31 13.07 -0.99
N ALA A 42 14.28 11.94 -0.28
CA ALA A 42 15.24 11.69 0.80
C ALA A 42 16.68 11.64 0.27
N GLU A 43 16.90 11.05 -0.89
CA GLU A 43 18.24 10.99 -1.52
C GLU A 43 18.72 12.38 -1.94
N ARG A 44 17.90 13.17 -2.65
CA ARG A 44 18.23 14.55 -3.03
C ARG A 44 18.52 15.46 -1.83
N ALA A 45 17.83 15.23 -0.71
CA ALA A 45 18.04 15.98 0.54
C ALA A 45 19.25 15.49 1.36
N GLY A 46 19.95 14.42 0.94
CA GLY A 46 21.01 13.80 1.72
C GLY A 46 20.53 13.07 2.97
N HIS A 47 19.26 12.66 3.01
CA HIS A 47 18.60 12.04 4.15
C HIS A 47 18.41 10.51 4.00
N ILE A 48 18.91 9.91 2.93
CA ILE A 48 18.66 8.50 2.60
C ILE A 48 19.09 7.52 3.71
N ASP A 49 20.06 7.88 4.52
CA ASP A 49 20.56 7.09 5.64
C ASP A 49 19.95 7.53 7.00
N ARG A 50 19.04 8.50 7.02
CA ARG A 50 18.30 8.85 8.23
C ARG A 50 17.22 7.79 8.55
N PRO A 51 16.81 7.67 9.82
CA PRO A 51 15.72 6.79 10.21
C PRO A 51 14.40 7.19 9.55
N LEU A 52 13.71 6.20 8.94
CA LEU A 52 12.35 6.33 8.42
C LEU A 52 11.34 5.61 9.32
N LEU A 53 11.60 4.35 9.66
CA LEU A 53 10.70 3.52 10.47
C LEU A 53 11.44 3.03 11.72
N ARG A 54 10.79 3.17 12.88
CA ARG A 54 11.34 2.69 14.16
C ARG A 54 10.42 1.63 14.73
N GLY A 55 10.91 0.40 14.79
CA GLY A 55 10.26 -0.72 15.46
C GLY A 55 10.89 -1.02 16.81
N PRO A 56 10.33 -1.97 17.57
CA PRO A 56 10.88 -2.36 18.88
C PRO A 56 12.27 -2.98 18.81
N HIS A 57 12.60 -3.65 17.70
CA HIS A 57 13.85 -4.42 17.56
C HIS A 57 14.80 -3.85 16.50
N ARG A 58 14.31 -3.06 15.57
CA ARG A 58 15.10 -2.52 14.46
C ARG A 58 14.58 -1.15 14.01
N THR A 59 15.51 -0.28 13.66
CA THR A 59 15.27 0.96 12.95
C THR A 59 15.62 0.76 11.48
N TYR A 60 14.75 1.17 10.57
CA TYR A 60 14.97 1.17 9.14
C TYR A 60 15.26 2.59 8.66
N THR A 61 16.34 2.77 7.93
CA THR A 61 16.62 4.01 7.20
C THR A 61 15.73 4.10 5.95
N TYR A 62 15.69 5.26 5.29
CA TYR A 62 15.05 5.37 3.98
C TYR A 62 15.65 4.37 2.98
N ARG A 63 16.97 4.16 3.01
CA ARG A 63 17.68 3.18 2.18
C ARG A 63 17.21 1.76 2.47
N ASP A 64 17.14 1.37 3.74
CA ASP A 64 16.66 0.04 4.13
C ASP A 64 15.22 -0.17 3.64
N ALA A 65 14.34 0.81 3.88
CA ALA A 65 12.94 0.73 3.50
C ALA A 65 12.75 0.67 1.97
N ARG A 66 13.57 1.39 1.19
CA ARG A 66 13.59 1.31 -0.27
C ARG A 66 13.95 -0.10 -0.74
N ASN A 67 15.00 -0.68 -0.18
CA ASN A 67 15.44 -2.02 -0.53
C ASN A 67 14.38 -3.08 -0.18
N GLU A 68 13.76 -2.97 1.00
CA GLU A 68 12.67 -3.88 1.38
C GLU A 68 11.42 -3.69 0.52
N ALA A 69 11.06 -2.46 0.16
CA ALA A 69 9.95 -2.20 -0.76
C ALA A 69 10.19 -2.83 -2.13
N ALA A 70 11.41 -2.75 -2.68
CA ALA A 70 11.78 -3.40 -3.93
C ALA A 70 11.70 -4.92 -3.83
N ARG A 71 12.19 -5.53 -2.74
CA ARG A 71 12.10 -6.98 -2.49
C ARG A 71 10.66 -7.46 -2.36
N ILE A 72 9.82 -6.73 -1.62
CA ILE A 72 8.39 -7.05 -1.49
C ILE A 72 7.71 -6.92 -2.85
N ALA A 73 8.03 -5.91 -3.64
CA ALA A 73 7.52 -5.77 -5.00
C ALA A 73 7.90 -6.98 -5.87
N GLU A 74 9.14 -7.49 -5.77
CA GLU A 74 9.57 -8.72 -6.46
C GLU A 74 8.75 -9.94 -6.01
N VAL A 75 8.46 -10.10 -4.71
CA VAL A 75 7.57 -11.17 -4.22
C VAL A 75 6.19 -11.06 -4.86
N LEU A 76 5.59 -9.87 -4.83
CA LEU A 76 4.23 -9.66 -5.35
C LEU A 76 4.12 -9.88 -6.86
N THR A 77 5.11 -9.41 -7.62
CA THR A 77 5.08 -9.49 -9.09
C THR A 77 5.60 -10.80 -9.63
N GLN A 78 6.70 -11.35 -9.08
CA GLN A 78 7.36 -12.55 -9.60
C GLN A 78 6.76 -13.84 -9.03
N ASP A 79 6.49 -13.91 -7.72
CA ASP A 79 5.99 -15.13 -7.09
C ASP A 79 4.48 -15.26 -7.23
N HIS A 80 3.75 -14.13 -7.22
CA HIS A 80 2.29 -14.10 -7.28
C HIS A 80 1.74 -13.57 -8.60
N GLY A 81 2.58 -13.14 -9.54
CA GLY A 81 2.19 -12.71 -10.88
C GLY A 81 1.30 -11.48 -10.91
N LEU A 82 1.30 -10.65 -9.84
CA LEU A 82 0.47 -9.45 -9.80
C LEU A 82 0.98 -8.40 -10.80
N VAL A 83 0.03 -7.71 -11.41
CA VAL A 83 0.30 -6.64 -12.39
C VAL A 83 -0.21 -5.29 -11.87
N PRO A 84 0.35 -4.15 -12.33
CA PRO A 84 -0.09 -2.83 -11.90
C PRO A 84 -1.60 -2.64 -12.02
N GLY A 85 -2.22 -2.08 -10.98
CA GLY A 85 -3.67 -1.96 -10.86
C GLY A 85 -4.35 -3.11 -10.10
N ASN A 86 -3.69 -4.25 -9.88
CA ASN A 86 -4.24 -5.27 -8.99
C ASN A 86 -4.36 -4.74 -7.56
N ARG A 87 -5.44 -5.13 -6.86
CA ARG A 87 -5.70 -4.76 -5.47
C ARG A 87 -5.05 -5.77 -4.53
N VAL A 88 -4.34 -5.27 -3.53
CA VAL A 88 -3.77 -6.08 -2.45
C VAL A 88 -4.42 -5.65 -1.14
N LEU A 89 -5.13 -6.57 -0.49
CA LEU A 89 -5.72 -6.30 0.81
C LEU A 89 -4.61 -6.33 1.87
N LEU A 90 -4.51 -5.26 2.65
CA LEU A 90 -3.53 -5.11 3.71
C LEU A 90 -4.25 -5.14 5.07
N ARG A 91 -3.85 -6.10 5.92
CA ARG A 91 -4.43 -6.28 7.26
C ARG A 91 -3.33 -6.39 8.31
N GLY A 92 -3.18 -5.37 9.11
CA GLY A 92 -2.17 -5.32 10.16
C GLY A 92 -2.40 -4.18 11.13
N GLY A 93 -1.72 -4.24 12.28
CA GLY A 93 -1.60 -3.13 13.20
C GLY A 93 -0.63 -2.08 12.68
N ASN A 94 -0.41 -1.04 13.50
CA ASN A 94 0.58 0.00 13.19
C ASN A 94 1.99 -0.51 13.52
N THR A 95 2.53 -1.34 12.64
CA THR A 95 3.86 -1.97 12.77
C THR A 95 4.76 -1.60 11.60
N VAL A 96 6.06 -1.83 11.76
CA VAL A 96 7.05 -1.62 10.68
C VAL A 96 6.75 -2.54 9.50
N GLU A 97 6.40 -3.78 9.76
CA GLU A 97 6.10 -4.79 8.74
C GLU A 97 4.89 -4.37 7.89
N MET A 98 3.85 -3.81 8.51
CA MET A 98 2.69 -3.27 7.80
C MET A 98 3.08 -2.08 6.92
N ALA A 99 3.94 -1.20 7.42
CA ALA A 99 4.44 -0.07 6.63
C ALA A 99 5.27 -0.55 5.42
N LEU A 100 6.15 -1.54 5.62
CA LEU A 100 6.93 -2.12 4.53
C LEU A 100 6.05 -2.85 3.50
N ALA A 101 5.03 -3.60 3.95
CA ALA A 101 4.05 -4.25 3.08
C ALA A 101 3.30 -3.23 2.22
N TRP A 102 2.91 -2.10 2.81
CA TRP A 102 2.26 -0.99 2.09
C TRP A 102 3.20 -0.35 1.07
N LEU A 103 4.44 -0.03 1.49
CA LEU A 103 5.45 0.56 0.61
C LEU A 103 5.75 -0.35 -0.59
N GLY A 104 5.97 -1.65 -0.37
CA GLY A 104 6.24 -2.62 -1.43
C GLY A 104 5.07 -2.79 -2.39
N THR A 105 3.84 -2.81 -1.87
CA THR A 105 2.62 -2.87 -2.68
C THR A 105 2.53 -1.70 -3.66
N VAL A 106 2.65 -0.48 -3.15
CA VAL A 106 2.55 0.74 -3.97
C VAL A 106 3.77 0.92 -4.88
N TYR A 107 4.97 0.53 -4.42
CA TYR A 107 6.17 0.52 -5.24
C TYR A 107 6.03 -0.34 -6.50
N ALA A 108 5.33 -1.47 -6.37
CA ALA A 108 5.00 -2.37 -7.48
C ALA A 108 3.91 -1.84 -8.44
N GLY A 109 3.33 -0.67 -8.18
CA GLY A 109 2.20 -0.12 -8.95
C GLY A 109 0.85 -0.80 -8.65
N LEU A 110 0.78 -1.54 -7.55
CA LEU A 110 -0.43 -2.20 -7.06
C LEU A 110 -1.25 -1.25 -6.20
N ILE A 111 -2.53 -1.52 -6.05
CA ILE A 111 -3.45 -0.70 -5.27
C ILE A 111 -3.54 -1.26 -3.84
N ALA A 112 -3.11 -0.46 -2.86
CA ALA A 112 -3.19 -0.82 -1.45
C ALA A 112 -4.63 -0.66 -0.93
N VAL A 113 -5.22 -1.75 -0.42
CA VAL A 113 -6.55 -1.78 0.22
C VAL A 113 -6.35 -2.03 1.71
N ALA A 114 -6.06 -0.96 2.45
CA ALA A 114 -5.77 -1.06 3.87
C ALA A 114 -7.06 -1.24 4.70
N THR A 115 -7.02 -2.17 5.65
CA THR A 115 -8.14 -2.50 6.54
C THR A 115 -7.76 -2.31 8.01
N MET A 116 -8.74 -1.95 8.83
CA MET A 116 -8.55 -1.84 10.27
C MET A 116 -8.38 -3.22 10.93
N PRO A 117 -7.47 -3.37 11.91
CA PRO A 117 -7.25 -4.66 12.61
C PRO A 117 -8.49 -5.20 13.32
N LEU A 118 -9.42 -4.33 13.73
CA LEU A 118 -10.61 -4.70 14.50
C LEU A 118 -11.76 -5.27 13.64
N LEU A 119 -11.69 -5.18 12.32
CA LEU A 119 -12.74 -5.69 11.44
C LEU A 119 -12.90 -7.20 11.58
N ARG A 120 -14.16 -7.65 11.57
CA ARG A 120 -14.53 -9.06 11.63
C ARG A 120 -14.74 -9.62 10.22
N ALA A 121 -14.90 -10.93 10.11
CA ALA A 121 -15.03 -11.64 8.84
C ALA A 121 -16.11 -11.08 7.92
N GLY A 122 -17.29 -10.70 8.45
CA GLY A 122 -18.38 -10.13 7.63
C GLY A 122 -18.05 -8.77 7.03
N GLU A 123 -17.35 -7.91 7.80
CA GLU A 123 -16.91 -6.59 7.30
C GLU A 123 -15.79 -6.75 6.29
N LEU A 124 -14.85 -7.67 6.54
CA LEU A 124 -13.78 -8.02 5.60
C LEU A 124 -14.36 -8.58 4.30
N GLY A 125 -15.39 -9.45 4.40
CA GLY A 125 -16.11 -9.98 3.24
C GLY A 125 -16.69 -8.86 2.37
N SER A 126 -17.34 -7.87 2.99
CA SER A 126 -17.88 -6.70 2.27
C SER A 126 -16.79 -5.89 1.55
N ILE A 127 -15.60 -5.78 2.13
CA ILE A 127 -14.45 -5.13 1.51
C ILE A 127 -13.92 -5.98 0.34
N ILE A 128 -13.80 -7.30 0.53
CA ILE A 128 -13.34 -8.23 -0.50
C ILE A 128 -14.29 -8.18 -1.70
N ASP A 129 -15.59 -8.19 -1.49
CA ASP A 129 -16.57 -8.13 -2.58
C ASP A 129 -16.47 -6.83 -3.39
N ARG A 130 -16.17 -5.72 -2.74
CA ARG A 130 -16.05 -4.43 -3.43
C ARG A 130 -14.72 -4.22 -4.12
N ALA A 131 -13.62 -4.53 -3.43
CA ALA A 131 -12.28 -4.28 -3.95
C ALA A 131 -11.79 -5.40 -4.86
N GLN A 132 -12.35 -6.62 -4.74
CA GLN A 132 -11.96 -7.80 -5.50
C GLN A 132 -10.44 -8.06 -5.46
N PRO A 133 -9.78 -8.06 -4.27
CA PRO A 133 -8.38 -8.39 -4.16
C PRO A 133 -8.18 -9.89 -4.38
N THR A 134 -7.17 -10.26 -5.15
CA THR A 134 -6.80 -11.68 -5.34
C THR A 134 -5.79 -12.14 -4.29
N LEU A 135 -5.11 -11.20 -3.64
CA LEU A 135 -4.08 -11.45 -2.64
C LEU A 135 -4.27 -10.51 -1.44
N ALA A 136 -4.02 -11.04 -0.24
CA ALA A 136 -3.91 -10.27 0.98
C ALA A 136 -2.53 -10.44 1.63
N LEU A 137 -1.99 -9.36 2.19
CA LEU A 137 -0.88 -9.37 3.13
C LEU A 137 -1.47 -9.17 4.53
N CYS A 138 -1.25 -10.11 5.42
CA CYS A 138 -1.91 -10.13 6.73
C CYS A 138 -0.94 -10.37 7.87
N ASP A 139 -1.03 -9.55 8.90
CA ASP A 139 -0.37 -9.84 10.18
C ASP A 139 -0.81 -11.21 10.69
N GLY A 140 0.17 -12.07 11.00
CA GLY A 140 -0.08 -13.45 11.45
C GLY A 140 -1.03 -13.56 12.64
N ARG A 141 -1.06 -12.53 13.49
CA ARG A 141 -1.95 -12.44 14.66
C ARG A 141 -3.42 -12.18 14.29
N LEU A 142 -3.70 -11.76 13.05
CA LEU A 142 -5.03 -11.35 12.57
C LEU A 142 -5.59 -12.29 11.49
N LEU A 143 -4.96 -13.44 11.26
CA LEU A 143 -5.31 -14.38 10.18
C LEU A 143 -6.72 -14.98 10.32
N ALA A 144 -7.14 -15.33 11.53
CA ALA A 144 -8.38 -16.11 11.74
C ALA A 144 -9.62 -15.46 11.10
N GLU A 145 -9.84 -14.18 11.33
CA GLU A 145 -10.99 -13.46 10.76
C GLU A 145 -10.89 -13.35 9.23
N LEU A 146 -9.66 -13.15 8.70
CA LEU A 146 -9.46 -13.04 7.26
C LEU A 146 -9.64 -14.39 6.55
N GLN A 147 -9.17 -15.49 7.16
CA GLN A 147 -9.40 -16.85 6.64
C GLN A 147 -10.87 -17.21 6.64
N THR A 148 -11.62 -16.82 7.68
CA THR A 148 -13.08 -16.99 7.73
C THR A 148 -13.78 -16.21 6.60
N ALA A 149 -13.36 -14.98 6.34
CA ALA A 149 -13.86 -14.22 5.20
C ALA A 149 -13.48 -14.85 3.85
N GLN A 150 -12.22 -15.27 3.69
CA GLN A 150 -11.72 -15.93 2.47
C GLN A 150 -12.54 -17.17 2.10
N ALA A 151 -12.93 -17.98 3.08
CA ALA A 151 -13.72 -19.18 2.84
C ALA A 151 -15.08 -18.90 2.17
N GLN A 152 -15.61 -17.69 2.35
CA GLN A 152 -16.88 -17.25 1.75
C GLN A 152 -16.70 -16.37 0.52
N HIS A 153 -15.49 -15.86 0.28
CA HIS A 153 -15.17 -14.94 -0.80
C HIS A 153 -13.95 -15.45 -1.61
N PRO A 154 -14.15 -16.42 -2.52
CA PRO A 154 -13.07 -17.14 -3.22
C PRO A 154 -12.23 -16.27 -4.17
N VAL A 155 -12.67 -15.06 -4.47
CA VAL A 155 -11.84 -14.09 -5.21
C VAL A 155 -10.54 -13.79 -4.49
N LEU A 156 -10.53 -13.78 -3.15
CA LEU A 156 -9.32 -13.71 -2.34
C LEU A 156 -8.63 -15.08 -2.33
N ALA A 157 -7.84 -15.36 -3.36
CA ALA A 157 -7.22 -16.67 -3.54
C ALA A 157 -6.06 -16.93 -2.57
N THR A 158 -5.29 -15.90 -2.22
CA THR A 158 -4.04 -16.06 -1.48
C THR A 158 -3.95 -15.10 -0.29
N ILE A 159 -3.51 -15.62 0.86
CA ILE A 159 -3.12 -14.82 2.02
C ILE A 159 -1.63 -15.09 2.28
N VAL A 160 -0.80 -14.05 2.26
CA VAL A 160 0.61 -14.09 2.63
C VAL A 160 0.77 -13.45 4.01
N PRO A 161 1.17 -14.20 5.02
CA PRO A 161 1.36 -13.65 6.35
C PRO A 161 2.63 -12.79 6.45
N PHE A 162 2.63 -11.84 7.36
CA PHE A 162 3.82 -11.17 7.87
C PHE A 162 3.71 -11.05 9.38
N HIS A 163 4.84 -10.93 10.06
CA HIS A 163 4.91 -10.84 11.51
C HIS A 163 4.22 -12.03 12.21
N HIS A 164 4.99 -13.05 12.54
CA HIS A 164 4.53 -14.15 13.38
C HIS A 164 4.63 -13.78 14.86
N ALA A 165 3.78 -14.41 15.69
CA ALA A 165 3.85 -14.26 17.14
C ALA A 165 5.25 -14.58 17.67
N ASP A 166 5.70 -13.81 18.67
CA ASP A 166 6.98 -14.00 19.32
C ASP A 166 7.25 -15.49 19.66
N ASN A 167 8.46 -15.95 19.33
CA ASN A 167 8.96 -17.33 19.55
C ASN A 167 8.54 -18.41 18.55
N THR A 168 7.99 -18.11 17.40
CA THR A 168 7.85 -19.10 16.32
C THR A 168 9.08 -19.10 15.42
N ALA A 169 9.43 -20.29 14.89
CA ALA A 169 10.46 -20.39 13.86
C ALA A 169 10.11 -19.55 12.63
N PRO A 170 11.10 -19.01 11.90
CA PRO A 170 10.84 -18.30 10.66
C PRO A 170 9.98 -19.16 9.73
N ASP A 171 8.81 -18.66 9.34
CA ASP A 171 7.93 -19.33 8.37
C ASP A 171 8.38 -18.97 6.95
N PRO A 172 8.76 -19.95 6.12
CA PRO A 172 9.09 -19.68 4.70
C PRO A 172 7.95 -19.02 3.91
N ALA A 173 6.72 -19.10 4.39
CA ALA A 173 5.58 -18.43 3.80
C ALA A 173 5.49 -16.94 4.17
N ASP A 174 6.22 -16.50 5.20
CA ASP A 174 6.24 -15.10 5.66
C ASP A 174 6.75 -14.16 4.58
N LEU A 175 6.06 -13.04 4.38
CA LEU A 175 6.38 -12.03 3.38
C LEU A 175 7.83 -11.56 3.46
N LEU A 176 8.33 -11.25 4.67
CA LEU A 176 9.67 -10.71 4.85
C LEU A 176 10.74 -11.78 4.63
N GLN A 177 10.48 -13.03 5.02
CA GLN A 177 11.38 -14.14 4.71
C GLN A 177 11.50 -14.36 3.21
N ARG A 178 10.38 -14.30 2.47
CA ARG A 178 10.38 -14.35 1.01
C ARG A 178 11.09 -13.14 0.39
N ALA A 179 10.87 -11.96 0.93
CA ALA A 179 11.52 -10.73 0.47
C ALA A 179 13.05 -10.80 0.65
N HIS A 180 13.54 -11.36 1.76
CA HIS A 180 14.98 -11.54 2.00
C HIS A 180 15.66 -12.47 0.98
N ALA A 181 14.89 -13.37 0.34
CA ALA A 181 15.41 -14.23 -0.74
C ALA A 181 15.45 -13.50 -2.11
N LYS A 182 14.91 -12.28 -2.21
CA LYS A 182 14.89 -11.49 -3.45
C LYS A 182 16.08 -10.56 -3.56
N SER A 183 16.41 -10.18 -4.80
CA SER A 183 17.55 -9.29 -5.08
C SER A 183 17.35 -7.86 -4.56
N GLY A 184 16.11 -7.36 -4.57
CA GLY A 184 15.79 -5.98 -4.26
C GLY A 184 16.25 -4.98 -5.34
N THR A 185 16.43 -5.46 -6.57
CA THR A 185 16.91 -4.66 -7.70
C THR A 185 15.80 -4.19 -8.64
N GLN A 186 14.57 -4.66 -8.41
CA GLN A 186 13.42 -4.23 -9.20
C GLN A 186 13.20 -2.71 -9.04
N PRO A 187 13.15 -1.94 -10.13
CA PRO A 187 12.79 -0.54 -10.05
C PRO A 187 11.31 -0.37 -9.66
N ALA A 188 10.96 0.79 -9.14
CA ALA A 188 9.55 1.12 -8.93
C ALA A 188 8.78 1.06 -10.26
N CYS A 189 7.53 0.63 -10.17
CA CYS A 189 6.66 0.62 -11.34
C CYS A 189 6.52 2.06 -11.89
N PRO A 190 6.72 2.29 -13.18
CA PRO A 190 6.58 3.60 -13.80
C PRO A 190 5.08 3.96 -13.95
N THR A 191 4.43 4.30 -12.85
CA THR A 191 3.02 4.67 -12.82
C THR A 191 2.79 6.08 -13.35
N SER A 192 1.61 6.34 -13.93
CA SER A 192 1.10 7.70 -14.04
C SER A 192 0.84 8.26 -12.65
N ALA A 193 1.00 9.56 -12.47
CA ALA A 193 0.60 10.23 -11.23
C ALA A 193 -0.90 10.09 -10.95
N ASP A 194 -1.71 9.94 -11.98
CA ASP A 194 -3.16 9.77 -11.91
C ASP A 194 -3.61 8.30 -11.83
N ASP A 195 -2.66 7.35 -11.82
CA ASP A 195 -2.96 5.95 -11.48
C ASP A 195 -3.37 5.84 -10.01
N ILE A 196 -4.34 4.95 -9.74
CA ILE A 196 -4.85 4.73 -8.40
C ILE A 196 -3.80 3.97 -7.58
N ALA A 197 -3.46 4.51 -6.41
CA ALA A 197 -2.47 3.95 -5.49
C ALA A 197 -3.11 3.27 -4.27
N LEU A 198 -4.25 3.77 -3.81
CA LEU A 198 -4.91 3.21 -2.63
C LEU A 198 -6.44 3.34 -2.66
N MET A 199 -7.09 2.42 -1.96
CA MET A 199 -8.50 2.45 -1.62
C MET A 199 -8.65 2.52 -0.10
N ALA A 200 -9.31 3.56 0.39
CA ALA A 200 -9.51 3.80 1.82
C ALA A 200 -10.97 3.57 2.19
N PHE A 201 -11.28 2.41 2.80
CA PHE A 201 -12.66 2.10 3.18
C PHE A 201 -13.10 2.89 4.40
N THR A 202 -14.30 3.47 4.32
CA THR A 202 -14.97 4.16 5.43
C THR A 202 -16.27 3.46 5.75
N SER A 203 -16.71 3.55 7.02
CA SER A 203 -17.95 2.91 7.50
C SER A 203 -19.22 3.42 6.82
N GLY A 204 -19.16 4.56 6.14
CA GLY A 204 -20.31 5.19 5.49
C GLY A 204 -21.49 5.49 6.44
N THR A 205 -22.11 6.63 6.30
CA THR A 205 -23.30 7.01 7.10
C THR A 205 -24.53 6.15 6.80
N THR A 206 -24.51 5.40 5.70
CA THR A 206 -25.62 4.53 5.23
C THR A 206 -25.44 3.05 5.60
N GLY A 207 -24.40 2.71 6.41
CA GLY A 207 -24.09 1.33 6.77
C GLY A 207 -23.38 0.52 5.66
N VAL A 208 -23.33 1.02 4.44
CA VAL A 208 -22.60 0.39 3.34
C VAL A 208 -21.21 1.01 3.23
N PRO A 209 -20.13 0.22 3.36
CA PRO A 209 -18.78 0.75 3.25
C PRO A 209 -18.57 1.48 1.92
N LYS A 210 -18.04 2.69 1.97
CA LYS A 210 -17.58 3.42 0.78
C LYS A 210 -16.09 3.23 0.61
N ALA A 211 -15.63 3.20 -0.62
CA ALA A 211 -14.23 3.00 -0.98
C ALA A 211 -13.69 4.20 -1.78
N PRO A 212 -13.48 5.36 -1.14
CA PRO A 212 -12.77 6.43 -1.82
C PRO A 212 -11.41 5.94 -2.30
N VAL A 213 -11.06 6.37 -3.50
CA VAL A 213 -9.79 6.04 -4.13
C VAL A 213 -8.90 7.28 -4.16
N HIS A 214 -7.60 7.06 -4.07
CA HIS A 214 -6.60 8.12 -4.17
C HIS A 214 -5.53 7.72 -5.17
N THR A 215 -5.18 8.67 -6.02
CA THR A 215 -4.09 8.53 -6.99
C THR A 215 -2.73 8.77 -6.33
N HIS A 216 -1.65 8.46 -7.03
CA HIS A 216 -0.32 8.87 -6.59
C HIS A 216 -0.23 10.38 -6.42
N ARG A 217 -0.83 11.16 -7.32
CA ARG A 217 -0.89 12.63 -7.28
C ARG A 217 -1.58 13.13 -6.03
N ASP A 218 -2.74 12.55 -5.66
CA ASP A 218 -3.51 12.96 -4.48
C ASP A 218 -2.70 12.84 -3.20
N VAL A 219 -2.02 11.70 -3.05
CA VAL A 219 -1.20 11.43 -1.86
C VAL A 219 0.02 12.36 -1.81
N LEU A 220 0.71 12.55 -2.94
CA LEU A 220 1.85 13.46 -3.02
C LEU A 220 1.44 14.90 -2.73
N ALA A 221 0.32 15.36 -3.29
CA ALA A 221 -0.22 16.70 -3.01
C ALA A 221 -0.57 16.88 -1.54
N ALA A 222 -1.19 15.86 -0.91
CA ALA A 222 -1.49 15.89 0.53
C ALA A 222 -0.22 15.95 1.38
N CYS A 223 0.84 15.19 1.00
CA CYS A 223 2.14 15.20 1.67
C CYS A 223 2.86 16.55 1.55
N GLU A 224 2.71 17.27 0.43
CA GLU A 224 3.27 18.61 0.30
C GLU A 224 2.45 19.67 1.06
N ALA A 225 1.13 19.62 0.94
CA ALA A 225 0.26 20.64 1.50
C ALA A 225 0.19 20.59 3.03
N TRP A 226 -0.16 19.44 3.62
CA TRP A 226 -0.44 19.35 5.04
C TRP A 226 0.80 19.49 5.95
N PRO A 227 1.87 18.68 5.78
CA PRO A 227 3.04 18.80 6.63
C PRO A 227 3.72 20.15 6.50
N ARG A 228 3.87 20.67 5.29
CA ARG A 228 4.60 21.91 5.02
C ARG A 228 3.84 23.17 5.44
N HIS A 229 2.56 23.28 5.05
CA HIS A 229 1.79 24.51 5.23
C HIS A 229 0.96 24.55 6.51
N VAL A 230 0.49 23.40 7.00
CA VAL A 230 -0.35 23.32 8.20
C VAL A 230 0.48 22.97 9.43
N LEU A 231 1.22 21.86 9.40
CA LEU A 231 2.05 21.43 10.52
C LEU A 231 3.36 22.22 10.63
N ARG A 232 3.82 22.83 9.53
CA ARG A 232 5.12 23.51 9.41
C ARG A 232 6.28 22.60 9.85
N ALA A 233 6.16 21.32 9.50
CA ALA A 233 7.20 20.35 9.77
C ALA A 233 8.50 20.73 9.04
N THR A 234 9.60 20.65 9.77
CA THR A 234 10.97 20.81 9.21
C THR A 234 11.66 19.44 9.20
N PRO A 235 12.59 19.22 8.27
CA PRO A 235 13.36 17.97 8.18
C PRO A 235 14.19 17.65 9.43
#